data_3ffd23309ef062603256e0a89e328d4d
#
_entry.id   3ffd23309ef062603256e0a89e328d4d
#
_cell.length_a   1.000
_cell.length_b   1.000
_cell.length_c   1.000
_cell.angle_alpha   90.00
_cell.angle_beta   90.00
_cell.angle_gamma   90.00
#
_symmetry.space_group_name_H-M   'P 1'
#
loop_
_entity.id
_entity.type
_entity.pdbx_description
1 polymer ?
#
loop_
_entity_poly.entity_id
_entity_poly.type
_entity_poly.pdbx_seq_one_letter_code
_entity_poly.pdbx_strand_id
1 'polypeptide(L)'
;GNALKRIITVAEFDHDARAAVDALKAHPACSGSVGAVGICLGGHLAFRAALLPEVRAAACFYATDIHSGTLGKGGSDSLVRAKEVKGELLMVFGRQDPHVPREGRRLIYDTLADAGVWFTWHEFNAAHAFLRDEGERYDPGAARAAIGLAADLFRRAL
;
A
#
# COMPACT_ATOMS: atom_id res chain seq x y z
N GLY A 1 -5.42 16.95 2.99
CA GLY A 1 -4.79 15.63 3.25
C GLY A 1 -4.25 15.53 4.68
N ASN A 2 -3.19 16.27 5.00
CA ASN A 2 -2.51 16.15 6.32
C ASN A 2 -3.38 16.55 7.52
N ALA A 3 -4.32 17.49 7.38
CA ALA A 3 -5.23 17.85 8.45
C ALA A 3 -6.18 16.70 8.79
N LEU A 4 -6.76 16.05 7.79
CA LEU A 4 -7.64 14.89 7.96
C LEU A 4 -6.91 13.70 8.59
N LYS A 5 -5.67 13.40 8.14
CA LYS A 5 -4.85 12.34 8.73
C LYS A 5 -4.70 12.46 10.25
N ARG A 6 -4.69 13.68 10.79
CA ARG A 6 -4.50 13.92 12.23
C ARG A 6 -5.75 13.73 13.07
N ILE A 7 -6.92 13.71 12.47
CA ILE A 7 -8.21 13.61 13.18
C ILE A 7 -8.90 12.26 12.97
N ILE A 8 -8.67 11.60 11.84
CA ILE A 8 -9.24 10.29 11.51
C ILE A 8 -8.41 9.19 12.18
N THR A 9 -9.06 8.24 12.80
CA THR A 9 -8.43 7.06 13.40
C THR A 9 -8.19 5.97 12.36
N VAL A 10 -7.29 5.03 12.66
CA VAL A 10 -7.08 3.84 11.81
C VAL A 10 -8.36 3.01 11.68
N ALA A 11 -9.15 2.91 12.74
CA ALA A 11 -10.42 2.18 12.72
C ALA A 11 -11.43 2.77 11.72
N GLU A 12 -11.46 4.10 11.57
CA GLU A 12 -12.31 4.75 10.56
C GLU A 12 -11.83 4.45 9.13
N PHE A 13 -10.50 4.47 8.89
CA PHE A 13 -9.96 4.04 7.59
C PHE A 13 -10.27 2.57 7.29
N ASP A 14 -10.16 1.68 8.26
CA ASP A 14 -10.48 0.27 8.10
C ASP A 14 -11.97 0.06 7.84
N HIS A 15 -12.83 0.84 8.48
CA HIS A 15 -14.29 0.83 8.23
C HIS A 15 -14.61 1.25 6.79
N ASP A 16 -14.01 2.33 6.30
CA ASP A 16 -14.19 2.80 4.93
C ASP A 16 -13.70 1.76 3.91
N ALA A 17 -12.52 1.14 4.17
CA ALA A 17 -11.99 0.08 3.32
C ALA A 17 -12.94 -1.13 3.28
N ARG A 18 -13.50 -1.54 4.42
CA ARG A 18 -14.49 -2.61 4.51
C ARG A 18 -15.75 -2.27 3.71
N ALA A 19 -16.30 -1.07 3.90
CA ALA A 19 -17.49 -0.64 3.17
C ALA A 19 -17.27 -0.62 1.65
N ALA A 20 -16.08 -0.17 1.20
CA ALA A 20 -15.72 -0.18 -0.21
C ALA A 20 -15.62 -1.61 -0.79
N VAL A 21 -14.97 -2.52 -0.07
CA VAL A 21 -14.85 -3.93 -0.46
C VAL A 21 -16.24 -4.59 -0.54
N ASP A 22 -17.09 -4.38 0.45
CA ASP A 22 -18.44 -4.95 0.50
C ASP A 22 -19.32 -4.42 -0.66
N ALA A 23 -19.22 -3.12 -0.95
CA ALA A 23 -19.94 -2.50 -2.08
C ALA A 23 -19.46 -3.06 -3.43
N LEU A 24 -18.15 -3.24 -3.61
CA LEU A 24 -17.59 -3.84 -4.83
C LEU A 24 -18.08 -5.29 -5.02
N LYS A 25 -18.02 -6.10 -3.97
CA LYS A 25 -18.45 -7.50 -4.02
C LYS A 25 -19.94 -7.68 -4.25
N ALA A 26 -20.76 -6.72 -3.80
CA ALA A 26 -22.20 -6.72 -4.06
C ALA A 26 -22.56 -6.29 -5.49
N HIS A 27 -21.59 -5.72 -6.24
CA HIS A 27 -21.87 -5.23 -7.59
C HIS A 27 -21.98 -6.40 -8.59
N PRO A 28 -23.03 -6.47 -9.44
CA PRO A 28 -23.26 -7.59 -10.34
C PRO A 28 -22.13 -7.87 -11.35
N ALA A 29 -21.34 -6.85 -11.69
CA ALA A 29 -20.20 -7.00 -12.61
C ALA A 29 -18.88 -7.37 -11.89
N CYS A 30 -18.87 -7.54 -10.58
CA CYS A 30 -17.69 -7.95 -9.85
C CYS A 30 -17.44 -9.45 -10.03
N SER A 31 -16.20 -9.82 -10.38
CA SER A 31 -15.77 -11.23 -10.48
C SER A 31 -15.76 -11.96 -9.13
N GLY A 32 -15.90 -11.23 -8.01
CA GLY A 32 -15.71 -11.73 -6.66
C GLY A 32 -14.28 -11.52 -6.13
N SER A 33 -13.33 -11.14 -7.00
CA SER A 33 -11.96 -10.79 -6.62
C SER A 33 -11.83 -9.28 -6.48
N VAL A 34 -11.17 -8.83 -5.40
CA VAL A 34 -10.93 -7.41 -5.12
C VAL A 34 -9.45 -7.18 -4.94
N GLY A 35 -8.94 -6.12 -5.56
CA GLY A 35 -7.59 -5.62 -5.37
C GLY A 35 -7.60 -4.21 -4.81
N ALA A 36 -6.49 -3.80 -4.20
CA ALA A 36 -6.28 -2.45 -3.71
C ALA A 36 -5.03 -1.82 -4.34
N VAL A 37 -5.08 -0.54 -4.65
CA VAL A 37 -3.92 0.21 -5.12
C VAL A 37 -3.88 1.57 -4.44
N GLY A 38 -2.69 2.01 -4.06
CA GLY A 38 -2.55 3.31 -3.44
C GLY A 38 -1.14 3.87 -3.52
N ILE A 39 -1.06 5.19 -3.43
CA ILE A 39 0.18 5.95 -3.48
C ILE A 39 0.33 6.79 -2.20
N CYS A 40 1.54 6.96 -1.70
CA CYS A 40 1.84 7.76 -0.51
C CYS A 40 1.02 7.27 0.71
N LEU A 41 0.24 8.13 1.35
CA LEU A 41 -0.75 7.76 2.36
C LEU A 41 -1.71 6.67 1.84
N GLY A 42 -2.17 6.81 0.60
CA GLY A 42 -3.03 5.80 -0.05
C GLY A 42 -2.33 4.44 -0.20
N GLY A 43 -1.00 4.41 -0.35
CA GLY A 43 -0.22 3.16 -0.35
C GLY A 43 -0.32 2.44 1.00
N HIS A 44 -0.30 3.18 2.12
CA HIS A 44 -0.54 2.60 3.42
C HIS A 44 -2.01 2.13 3.58
N LEU A 45 -2.97 2.90 3.06
CA LEU A 45 -4.38 2.48 3.09
C LEU A 45 -4.63 1.23 2.24
N ALA A 46 -3.94 1.08 1.09
CA ALA A 46 -3.98 -0.16 0.31
C ALA A 46 -3.40 -1.36 1.08
N PHE A 47 -2.31 -1.14 1.84
CA PHE A 47 -1.79 -2.14 2.77
C PHE A 47 -2.82 -2.51 3.85
N ARG A 48 -3.52 -1.51 4.43
CA ARG A 48 -4.60 -1.75 5.41
C ARG A 48 -5.75 -2.54 4.79
N ALA A 49 -6.16 -2.19 3.58
CA ALA A 49 -7.17 -2.96 2.86
C ALA A 49 -6.77 -4.42 2.64
N ALA A 50 -5.47 -4.70 2.42
CA ALA A 50 -4.96 -6.07 2.28
C ALA A 50 -5.04 -6.91 3.56
N LEU A 51 -5.30 -6.31 4.73
CA LEU A 51 -5.62 -7.06 5.95
C LEU A 51 -7.00 -7.72 5.90
N LEU A 52 -7.86 -7.29 4.97
CA LEU A 52 -9.15 -7.91 4.72
C LEU A 52 -8.95 -9.18 3.88
N PRO A 53 -9.43 -10.34 4.30
CA PRO A 53 -9.17 -11.61 3.63
C PRO A 53 -9.74 -11.69 2.20
N GLU A 54 -10.66 -10.81 1.86
CA GLU A 54 -11.26 -10.71 0.52
C GLU A 54 -10.37 -9.96 -0.48
N VAL A 55 -9.41 -9.18 -0.02
CA VAL A 55 -8.48 -8.46 -0.88
C VAL A 55 -7.37 -9.41 -1.33
N ARG A 56 -7.39 -9.78 -2.59
CA ARG A 56 -6.51 -10.79 -3.17
C ARG A 56 -5.14 -10.25 -3.56
N ALA A 57 -5.06 -8.94 -3.83
CA ALA A 57 -3.80 -8.28 -4.18
C ALA A 57 -3.82 -6.81 -3.76
N ALA A 58 -2.66 -6.28 -3.34
CA ALA A 58 -2.52 -4.85 -3.10
C ALA A 58 -1.19 -4.32 -3.63
N ALA A 59 -1.25 -3.21 -4.38
CA ALA A 59 -0.09 -2.47 -4.85
C ALA A 59 0.09 -1.19 -4.02
N CYS A 60 1.19 -1.12 -3.29
CA CYS A 60 1.50 -0.07 -2.33
C CYS A 60 2.72 0.73 -2.80
N PHE A 61 2.48 1.91 -3.38
CA PHE A 61 3.55 2.76 -3.90
C PHE A 61 4.00 3.77 -2.86
N TYR A 62 5.29 3.76 -2.54
CA TYR A 62 5.95 4.63 -1.55
C TYR A 62 5.06 4.92 -0.33
N ALA A 63 4.50 3.84 0.21
CA ALA A 63 3.56 3.87 1.33
C ALA A 63 4.21 4.45 2.59
N THR A 64 3.69 5.59 3.05
CA THR A 64 4.21 6.30 4.22
C THR A 64 3.68 5.73 5.53
N ASP A 65 4.36 6.03 6.63
CA ASP A 65 3.89 5.78 8.00
C ASP A 65 3.76 4.30 8.42
N ILE A 66 3.97 3.32 7.53
CA ILE A 66 3.90 1.90 7.89
C ILE A 66 4.97 1.57 8.93
N HIS A 67 6.24 1.94 8.65
CA HIS A 67 7.38 1.67 9.53
C HIS A 67 7.32 2.40 10.86
N SER A 68 6.74 3.59 10.87
CA SER A 68 6.68 4.45 12.07
C SER A 68 5.41 4.24 12.88
N GLY A 69 4.41 3.55 12.33
CA GLY A 69 3.11 3.36 12.99
C GLY A 69 2.32 4.66 13.21
N THR A 70 2.58 5.71 12.40
CA THR A 70 2.03 7.05 12.65
C THR A 70 0.81 7.41 11.77
N LEU A 71 0.20 6.45 11.11
CA LEU A 71 -1.04 6.66 10.37
C LEU A 71 -2.20 6.93 11.34
N GLY A 72 -2.91 8.03 11.08
CA GLY A 72 -4.13 8.35 11.80
C GLY A 72 -3.92 8.90 13.21
N LYS A 73 -5.01 9.31 13.83
CA LYS A 73 -5.04 9.73 15.23
C LYS A 73 -4.79 8.51 16.13
N GLY A 74 -3.75 8.56 16.93
CA GLY A 74 -3.39 7.47 17.84
C GLY A 74 -2.43 6.43 17.25
N GLY A 75 -2.03 6.60 15.98
CA GLY A 75 -1.09 5.70 15.33
C GLY A 75 -1.74 4.45 14.72
N SER A 76 -0.91 3.55 14.16
CA SER A 76 -1.37 2.33 13.50
C SER A 76 -0.58 1.08 13.93
N ASP A 77 -1.26 -0.05 13.84
CA ASP A 77 -0.77 -1.39 14.15
C ASP A 77 -0.44 -2.21 12.89
N SER A 78 -0.22 -1.53 11.76
CA SER A 78 -0.13 -2.17 10.42
C SER A 78 0.92 -3.28 10.34
N LEU A 79 2.14 -3.05 10.86
CA LEU A 79 3.17 -4.08 10.87
C LEU A 79 2.86 -5.22 11.83
N VAL A 80 2.27 -4.93 13.00
CA VAL A 80 1.86 -5.96 13.97
C VAL A 80 0.85 -6.92 13.34
N ARG A 81 -0.01 -6.40 12.47
CA ARG A 81 -1.06 -7.16 11.77
C ARG A 81 -0.63 -7.75 10.43
N ALA A 82 0.64 -7.60 10.01
CA ALA A 82 1.12 -8.07 8.70
C ALA A 82 0.75 -9.53 8.39
N LYS A 83 0.77 -10.42 9.40
CA LYS A 83 0.37 -11.84 9.29
C LYS A 83 -1.09 -12.09 8.88
N GLU A 84 -1.93 -11.06 8.96
CA GLU A 84 -3.35 -11.14 8.55
C GLU A 84 -3.50 -11.02 7.02
N VAL A 85 -2.51 -10.49 6.32
CA VAL A 85 -2.51 -10.42 4.85
C VAL A 85 -2.56 -11.81 4.26
N LYS A 86 -3.57 -12.07 3.42
CA LYS A 86 -3.78 -13.36 2.76
C LYS A 86 -3.53 -13.28 1.25
N GLY A 87 -3.66 -12.11 0.68
CA GLY A 87 -3.37 -11.83 -0.72
C GLY A 87 -1.90 -11.56 -0.99
N GLU A 88 -1.57 -11.25 -2.23
CA GLU A 88 -0.23 -10.85 -2.64
C GLU A 88 -0.04 -9.34 -2.52
N LEU A 89 1.12 -8.93 -1.98
CA LEU A 89 1.51 -7.50 -1.94
C LEU A 89 2.55 -7.18 -3.01
N LEU A 90 2.39 -6.02 -3.62
CA LEU A 90 3.46 -5.33 -4.34
C LEU A 90 3.87 -4.10 -3.53
N MET A 91 5.08 -4.11 -3.02
CA MET A 91 5.66 -3.01 -2.24
C MET A 91 6.71 -2.29 -3.09
N VAL A 92 6.48 -1.02 -3.42
CA VAL A 92 7.36 -0.23 -4.29
C VAL A 92 7.78 1.04 -3.61
N PHE A 93 9.10 1.29 -3.53
CA PHE A 93 9.67 2.45 -2.85
C PHE A 93 10.70 3.20 -3.70
N GLY A 94 10.88 4.48 -3.40
CA GLY A 94 12.02 5.26 -3.86
C GLY A 94 13.16 5.20 -2.85
N ARG A 95 14.39 4.96 -3.30
CA ARG A 95 15.58 4.92 -2.41
C ARG A 95 15.95 6.27 -1.84
N GLN A 96 15.53 7.36 -2.53
CA GLN A 96 15.77 8.75 -2.12
C GLN A 96 14.56 9.35 -1.39
N ASP A 97 13.59 8.51 -0.98
CA ASP A 97 12.39 8.97 -0.28
C ASP A 97 12.67 9.27 1.20
N PRO A 98 12.59 10.55 1.64
CA PRO A 98 12.81 10.90 3.03
C PRO A 98 11.66 10.48 3.96
N HIS A 99 10.48 10.18 3.42
CA HIS A 99 9.32 9.75 4.20
C HIS A 99 9.36 8.27 4.58
N VAL A 100 10.13 7.47 3.82
CA VAL A 100 10.35 6.05 4.13
C VAL A 100 11.85 5.77 4.04
N PRO A 101 12.62 6.12 5.07
CA PRO A 101 14.07 5.97 5.08
C PRO A 101 14.49 4.49 4.97
N ARG A 102 15.78 4.26 4.69
CA ARG A 102 16.32 2.91 4.49
C ARG A 102 15.96 1.95 5.62
N GLU A 103 16.11 2.40 6.85
CA GLU A 103 15.81 1.61 8.06
C GLU A 103 14.31 1.28 8.13
N GLY A 104 13.46 2.23 7.76
CA GLY A 104 12.00 2.01 7.68
C GLY A 104 11.62 0.99 6.61
N ARG A 105 12.25 1.08 5.42
CA ARG A 105 12.03 0.09 4.34
C ARG A 105 12.47 -1.30 4.77
N ARG A 106 13.64 -1.40 5.42
CA ARG A 106 14.16 -2.67 5.93
C ARG A 106 13.23 -3.26 6.99
N LEU A 107 12.75 -2.45 7.93
CA LEU A 107 11.80 -2.91 8.96
C LEU A 107 10.52 -3.48 8.31
N ILE A 108 9.95 -2.80 7.31
CA ILE A 108 8.78 -3.31 6.59
C ILE A 108 9.10 -4.65 5.92
N TYR A 109 10.21 -4.71 5.17
CA TYR A 109 10.61 -5.92 4.45
C TYR A 109 10.79 -7.12 5.40
N ASP A 110 11.60 -6.94 6.44
CA ASP A 110 11.91 -8.01 7.41
C ASP A 110 10.61 -8.48 8.10
N THR A 111 9.72 -7.55 8.50
CA THR A 111 8.43 -7.89 9.13
C THR A 111 7.52 -8.71 8.20
N LEU A 112 7.44 -8.34 6.92
CA LEU A 112 6.63 -9.08 5.94
C LEU A 112 7.19 -10.48 5.69
N ALA A 113 8.53 -10.60 5.59
CA ALA A 113 9.22 -11.86 5.39
C ALA A 113 9.03 -12.80 6.60
N ASP A 114 9.24 -12.28 7.81
CA ASP A 114 9.08 -13.02 9.07
C ASP A 114 7.62 -13.47 9.30
N ALA A 115 6.66 -12.65 8.83
CA ALA A 115 5.23 -13.00 8.89
C ALA A 115 4.79 -13.99 7.81
N GLY A 116 5.68 -14.39 6.89
CA GLY A 116 5.37 -15.30 5.79
C GLY A 116 4.39 -14.73 4.77
N VAL A 117 4.33 -13.40 4.63
CA VAL A 117 3.48 -12.73 3.64
C VAL A 117 4.03 -12.99 2.24
N TRP A 118 3.15 -13.24 1.30
CA TRP A 118 3.54 -13.35 -0.10
C TRP A 118 3.62 -11.95 -0.71
N PHE A 119 4.83 -11.49 -1.03
CA PHE A 119 5.03 -10.14 -1.55
C PHE A 119 6.16 -10.04 -2.57
N THR A 120 6.03 -9.06 -3.46
CA THR A 120 7.06 -8.59 -4.38
C THR A 120 7.57 -7.22 -3.90
N TRP A 121 8.89 -7.04 -3.89
CA TRP A 121 9.54 -5.83 -3.41
C TRP A 121 10.38 -5.16 -4.50
N HIS A 122 10.17 -3.86 -4.71
CA HIS A 122 10.99 -3.06 -5.61
C HIS A 122 11.45 -1.75 -4.98
N GLU A 123 12.70 -1.40 -5.21
CA GLU A 123 13.25 -0.09 -4.86
C GLU A 123 13.84 0.56 -6.10
N PHE A 124 13.28 1.68 -6.52
CA PHE A 124 13.82 2.50 -7.58
C PHE A 124 14.77 3.57 -7.03
N ASN A 125 15.74 4.00 -7.84
CA ASN A 125 16.59 5.15 -7.52
C ASN A 125 15.83 6.46 -7.78
N ALA A 126 14.74 6.66 -7.06
CA ALA A 126 13.78 7.74 -7.24
C ALA A 126 13.41 8.37 -5.89
N ALA A 127 12.87 9.59 -5.93
CA ALA A 127 12.37 10.30 -4.77
C ALA A 127 10.93 9.88 -4.41
N HIS A 128 10.39 10.44 -3.29
CA HIS A 128 8.97 10.30 -2.97
C HIS A 128 8.07 10.88 -4.08
N ALA A 129 6.96 10.22 -4.35
CA ALA A 129 5.99 10.63 -5.36
C ALA A 129 6.52 10.66 -6.82
N PHE A 130 7.45 9.77 -7.17
CA PHE A 130 8.00 9.67 -8.52
C PHE A 130 6.97 9.24 -9.60
N LEU A 131 5.79 8.76 -9.20
CA LEU A 131 4.67 8.47 -10.11
C LEU A 131 3.87 9.73 -10.48
N ARG A 132 4.06 10.83 -9.76
CA ARG A 132 3.30 12.06 -10.01
C ARG A 132 3.87 12.76 -11.23
N ASP A 133 3.12 12.79 -12.32
CA ASP A 133 3.52 13.32 -13.63
C ASP A 133 3.72 14.84 -13.69
N GLU A 134 3.44 15.53 -12.60
CA GLU A 134 3.73 16.93 -12.42
C GLU A 134 4.80 17.15 -11.34
N GLY A 135 5.80 18.00 -11.65
CA GLY A 135 6.83 18.43 -10.73
C GLY A 135 8.15 17.68 -10.85
N GLU A 136 9.16 18.20 -10.15
CA GLU A 136 10.58 17.81 -10.26
C GLU A 136 10.89 16.37 -9.83
N ARG A 137 9.99 15.71 -9.09
CA ARG A 137 10.19 14.35 -8.59
C ARG A 137 9.70 13.27 -9.53
N TYR A 138 9.05 13.65 -10.62
CA TYR A 138 8.57 12.69 -11.61
C TYR A 138 9.74 11.97 -12.28
N ASP A 139 9.67 10.64 -12.26
CA ASP A 139 10.58 9.78 -13.00
C ASP A 139 9.76 8.89 -13.95
N PRO A 140 9.71 9.23 -15.26
CA PRO A 140 8.87 8.51 -16.21
C PRO A 140 9.27 7.05 -16.39
N GLY A 141 10.57 6.73 -16.22
CA GLY A 141 11.08 5.37 -16.32
C GLY A 141 10.62 4.52 -15.15
N ALA A 142 10.86 5.00 -13.92
CA ALA A 142 10.41 4.34 -12.70
C ALA A 142 8.88 4.25 -12.63
N ALA A 143 8.17 5.33 -13.02
CA ALA A 143 6.70 5.35 -13.03
C ALA A 143 6.12 4.27 -13.95
N ARG A 144 6.58 4.20 -15.21
CA ARG A 144 6.14 3.18 -16.17
C ARG A 144 6.41 1.76 -15.67
N ALA A 145 7.60 1.51 -15.14
CA ALA A 145 7.96 0.20 -14.60
C ALA A 145 7.07 -0.18 -13.41
N ALA A 146 6.88 0.75 -12.46
CA ALA A 146 6.07 0.52 -11.27
C ALA A 146 4.59 0.24 -11.61
N ILE A 147 4.00 1.00 -12.53
CA ILE A 147 2.64 0.76 -13.02
C ILE A 147 2.53 -0.58 -13.74
N GLY A 148 3.54 -0.95 -14.55
CA GLY A 148 3.61 -2.26 -15.20
C GLY A 148 3.58 -3.41 -14.20
N LEU A 149 4.37 -3.33 -13.13
CA LEU A 149 4.37 -4.32 -12.05
C LEU A 149 2.99 -4.48 -11.38
N ALA A 150 2.29 -3.36 -11.13
CA ALA A 150 0.94 -3.42 -10.57
C ALA A 150 -0.07 -4.04 -11.53
N ALA A 151 0.01 -3.69 -12.83
CA ALA A 151 -0.86 -4.28 -13.84
C ALA A 151 -0.64 -5.80 -13.95
N ASP A 152 0.60 -6.26 -13.87
CA ASP A 152 0.93 -7.69 -13.91
C ASP A 152 0.45 -8.40 -12.63
N LEU A 153 0.60 -7.78 -11.45
CA LEU A 153 0.02 -8.29 -10.21
C LEU A 153 -1.48 -8.51 -10.36
N PHE A 154 -2.22 -7.48 -10.77
CA PHE A 154 -3.69 -7.57 -10.84
C PHE A 154 -4.18 -8.53 -11.92
N ARG A 155 -3.51 -8.64 -13.08
CA ARG A 155 -3.90 -9.62 -14.11
C ARG A 155 -3.78 -11.06 -13.66
N ARG A 156 -2.82 -11.40 -12.78
CA ARG A 156 -2.68 -12.78 -12.29
C ARG A 156 -3.45 -13.08 -11.01
N ALA A 157 -3.84 -12.05 -10.24
CA ALA A 157 -4.46 -12.23 -8.93
C ALA A 157 -5.98 -12.02 -8.92
N LEU A 158 -6.51 -11.26 -9.89
CA LEU A 158 -7.92 -10.90 -9.98
C LEU A 158 -8.60 -11.54 -11.20
#